data_e882b99ee589f48a35ed1fa3a5446c28
#
_entry.id   e882b99ee589f48a35ed1fa3a5446c28
#
_cell.length_a   1.000
_cell.length_b   1.000
_cell.length_c   1.000
_cell.angle_alpha   90.00
_cell.angle_beta   90.00
_cell.angle_gamma   90.00
#
_symmetry.space_group_name_H-M   'P 1'
#
loop_
_entity.id
_entity.type
_entity.pdbx_description
1 polymer ?
#
loop_
_entity_poly.entity_id
_entity_poly.type
_entity_poly.pdbx_seq_one_letter_code
_entity_poly.pdbx_strand_id
1 'polypeptide(L)'
;LNIHAARGAIFENMVVTELVKNFANAGLPVDLYFWRDKTGHEIDIIIEQNNNILPIEIKSGKTIGAEYFKNLIFYKKISASREGIVLYSGDSIQKRTNGISVYPWRIFCSQITFKDDRILTVTSE
;
A
#
# COMPACT_ATOMS: atom_id res chain seq x y z
N LEU A 1 6.74 -24.77 10.18
CA LEU A 1 6.78 -23.33 9.80
C LEU A 1 7.05 -23.20 8.31
N ASN A 2 6.17 -22.52 7.62
CA ASN A 2 6.36 -22.24 6.20
C ASN A 2 7.32 -21.06 6.05
N ILE A 3 8.49 -21.32 5.47
CA ILE A 3 9.55 -20.31 5.31
C ILE A 3 9.09 -19.16 4.41
N HIS A 4 8.34 -19.46 3.35
CA HIS A 4 7.84 -18.42 2.44
C HIS A 4 6.84 -17.51 3.14
N ALA A 5 5.95 -18.06 3.95
CA ALA A 5 5.01 -17.27 4.73
C ALA A 5 5.73 -16.40 5.75
N ALA A 6 6.74 -16.95 6.41
CA ALA A 6 7.54 -16.21 7.39
C ALA A 6 8.29 -15.02 6.74
N ARG A 7 8.87 -15.25 5.55
CA ARG A 7 9.55 -14.17 4.81
C ARG A 7 8.57 -13.08 4.39
N GLY A 8 7.38 -13.46 3.94
CA GLY A 8 6.35 -12.51 3.57
C GLY A 8 5.93 -11.64 4.75
N ALA A 9 5.74 -12.25 5.92
CA ALA A 9 5.38 -11.53 7.13
C ALA A 9 6.48 -10.57 7.59
N ILE A 10 7.74 -10.98 7.51
CA ILE A 10 8.88 -10.15 7.86
C ILE A 10 8.97 -8.95 6.92
N PHE A 11 8.82 -9.18 5.63
CA PHE A 11 8.84 -8.12 4.63
C PHE A 11 7.72 -7.11 4.86
N GLU A 12 6.51 -7.59 5.09
CA GLU A 12 5.35 -6.76 5.36
C GLU A 12 5.58 -5.88 6.59
N ASN A 13 6.07 -6.47 7.69
CA ASN A 13 6.38 -5.73 8.90
C ASN A 13 7.45 -4.65 8.67
N MET A 14 8.46 -4.96 7.87
CA MET A 14 9.51 -4.00 7.53
C MET A 14 8.93 -2.80 6.78
N VAL A 15 8.07 -3.05 5.80
CA VAL A 15 7.46 -1.97 5.00
C VAL A 15 6.52 -1.12 5.87
N VAL A 16 5.69 -1.75 6.70
CA VAL A 16 4.79 -1.05 7.61
C VAL A 16 5.58 -0.18 8.58
N THR A 17 6.68 -0.69 9.12
CA THR A 17 7.54 0.05 10.04
C THR A 17 8.12 1.30 9.36
N GLU A 18 8.58 1.16 8.12
CA GLU A 18 9.10 2.31 7.36
C GLU A 18 8.03 3.36 7.10
N LEU A 19 6.82 2.93 6.76
CA LEU A 19 5.70 3.86 6.56
C LEU A 19 5.38 4.63 7.83
N VAL A 20 5.22 3.95 8.94
CA VAL A 20 4.92 4.56 10.24
C VAL A 20 6.01 5.56 10.63
N LYS A 21 7.27 5.17 10.45
CA LYS A 21 8.43 6.01 10.76
C LYS A 21 8.43 7.28 9.91
N ASN A 22 8.18 7.17 8.62
CA ASN A 22 8.18 8.32 7.73
C ASN A 22 7.04 9.29 8.04
N PHE A 23 5.85 8.78 8.36
CA PHE A 23 4.74 9.64 8.78
C PHE A 23 5.04 10.34 10.11
N ALA A 24 5.58 9.63 11.07
CA ALA A 24 5.94 10.21 12.36
C ALA A 24 7.01 11.30 12.20
N ASN A 25 8.04 11.04 11.41
CA ASN A 25 9.10 12.01 11.16
C ASN A 25 8.61 13.25 10.43
N ALA A 26 7.60 13.11 9.58
CA ALA A 26 7.00 14.24 8.87
C ALA A 26 5.97 14.99 9.71
N GLY A 27 5.63 14.49 10.91
CA GLY A 27 4.61 15.10 11.75
C GLY A 27 3.21 14.99 11.17
N LEU A 28 2.93 13.94 10.37
CA LEU A 28 1.66 13.80 9.68
C LEU A 28 0.70 12.94 10.50
N PRO A 29 -0.48 13.47 10.86
CA PRO A 29 -1.48 12.69 11.59
C PRO A 29 -2.26 11.81 10.64
N VAL A 30 -1.83 10.57 10.48
CA VAL A 30 -2.52 9.58 9.66
C VAL A 30 -2.87 8.37 10.48
N ASP A 31 -3.97 7.71 10.13
CA ASP A 31 -4.36 6.46 10.70
C ASP A 31 -3.94 5.34 9.76
N LEU A 32 -3.34 4.29 10.33
CA LEU A 32 -2.90 3.10 9.62
C LEU A 32 -3.58 1.90 10.25
N TYR A 33 -4.26 1.10 9.44
CA TYR A 33 -4.90 -0.12 9.93
C TYR A 33 -4.99 -1.16 8.82
N PHE A 34 -5.14 -2.43 9.20
CA PHE A 34 -5.44 -3.47 8.22
C PHE A 34 -6.95 -3.64 8.09
N TRP A 35 -7.39 -4.23 6.99
CA TRP A 35 -8.81 -4.46 6.74
C TRP A 35 -9.04 -5.92 6.33
N ARG A 36 -10.13 -6.48 6.84
CA ARG A 36 -10.55 -7.84 6.50
C ARG A 36 -12.06 -7.92 6.55
N ASP A 37 -12.68 -8.65 5.61
CA ASP A 37 -14.11 -8.93 5.66
C ASP A 37 -14.37 -10.40 6.06
N LYS A 38 -15.64 -10.75 6.16
CA LYS A 38 -16.04 -12.10 6.57
C LYS A 38 -15.81 -13.16 5.50
N THR A 39 -15.65 -12.76 4.25
CA THR A 39 -15.50 -13.67 3.12
C THR A 39 -14.04 -13.94 2.77
N GLY A 40 -13.12 -13.35 3.51
CA GLY A 40 -11.69 -13.58 3.33
C GLY A 40 -10.94 -12.56 2.50
N HIS A 41 -11.62 -11.49 2.07
CA HIS A 41 -10.91 -10.37 1.44
C HIS A 41 -10.15 -9.60 2.52
N GLU A 42 -8.91 -9.23 2.21
CA GLU A 42 -8.11 -8.46 3.16
C GLU A 42 -7.20 -7.49 2.43
N ILE A 43 -6.89 -6.40 3.10
CA ILE A 43 -5.94 -5.39 2.63
C ILE A 43 -4.86 -5.27 3.70
N ASP A 44 -3.62 -5.34 3.30
CA ASP A 44 -2.48 -5.37 4.22
C ASP A 44 -2.41 -4.11 5.06
N ILE A 45 -2.62 -2.95 4.45
CA ILE A 45 -2.64 -1.69 5.19
C ILE A 45 -3.55 -0.68 4.48
N ILE A 46 -4.29 0.07 5.29
CA ILE A 46 -5.08 1.19 4.82
C ILE A 46 -4.54 2.45 5.50
N ILE A 47 -4.24 3.44 4.68
CA ILE A 47 -3.88 4.77 5.17
C ILE A 47 -5.12 5.65 5.09
N GLU A 48 -5.49 6.26 6.21
CA GLU A 48 -6.63 7.17 6.25
C GLU A 48 -6.18 8.52 6.78
N GLN A 49 -6.54 9.58 6.06
CA GLN A 49 -6.30 10.95 6.47
C GLN A 49 -7.42 11.83 5.94
N ASN A 50 -8.09 12.57 6.82
CA ASN A 50 -9.14 13.53 6.44
C ASN A 50 -10.20 12.94 5.50
N ASN A 51 -10.70 11.74 5.81
CA ASN A 51 -11.67 11.00 5.01
C ASN A 51 -11.15 10.48 3.67
N ASN A 52 -9.87 10.65 3.38
CA ASN A 52 -9.22 10.02 2.23
C ASN A 52 -8.68 8.66 2.65
N ILE A 53 -8.90 7.67 1.81
CA ILE A 53 -8.54 6.28 2.11
C ILE A 53 -7.65 5.77 0.98
N LEU A 54 -6.49 5.23 1.34
CA LEU A 54 -5.57 4.60 0.39
C LEU A 54 -5.28 3.17 0.82
N PRO A 55 -5.82 2.18 0.11
CA PRO A 55 -5.49 0.78 0.37
C PRO A 55 -4.17 0.40 -0.27
N ILE A 56 -3.36 -0.37 0.46
CA ILE A 56 -2.04 -0.79 0.05
C ILE A 56 -1.87 -2.29 0.27
N GLU A 57 -1.45 -3.00 -0.78
CA GLU A 57 -1.04 -4.39 -0.70
C GLU A 57 0.49 -4.45 -0.73
N ILE A 58 1.07 -5.35 0.05
CA ILE A 58 2.52 -5.50 0.17
C ILE A 58 2.91 -6.90 -0.31
N LYS A 59 3.80 -6.96 -1.30
CA LYS A 59 4.25 -8.21 -1.90
C LYS A 59 5.77 -8.28 -1.93
N SER A 60 6.34 -9.33 -1.35
CA SER A 60 7.79 -9.47 -1.26
C SER A 60 8.47 -9.86 -2.57
N GLY A 61 7.71 -10.27 -3.58
CA GLY A 61 8.25 -10.66 -4.87
C GLY A 61 8.61 -9.49 -5.76
N LYS A 62 9.34 -9.79 -6.83
CA LYS A 62 9.72 -8.80 -7.85
C LYS A 62 8.81 -8.82 -9.06
N THR A 63 7.96 -9.83 -9.18
CA THR A 63 7.03 -10.01 -10.29
C THR A 63 5.60 -9.84 -9.78
N ILE A 64 4.81 -9.08 -10.50
CA ILE A 64 3.44 -8.79 -10.12
C ILE A 64 2.48 -9.58 -11.01
N GLY A 65 1.74 -10.51 -10.38
CA GLY A 65 0.68 -11.26 -11.03
C GLY A 65 -0.68 -10.59 -10.85
N ALA A 66 -1.61 -10.96 -11.72
CA ALA A 66 -2.96 -10.37 -11.70
C ALA A 66 -3.69 -10.61 -10.39
N GLU A 67 -3.40 -11.69 -9.67
CA GLU A 67 -4.02 -12.01 -8.39
C GLU A 67 -3.70 -10.98 -7.29
N TYR A 68 -2.61 -10.23 -7.45
CA TYR A 68 -2.24 -9.21 -6.47
C TYR A 68 -3.17 -8.00 -6.47
N PHE A 69 -3.97 -7.86 -7.51
CA PHE A 69 -4.91 -6.73 -7.63
C PHE A 69 -6.31 -7.05 -7.15
N LYS A 70 -6.64 -8.31 -6.94
CA LYS A 70 -8.02 -8.74 -6.64
C LYS A 70 -8.61 -8.05 -5.42
N ASN A 71 -7.88 -8.04 -4.32
CA ASN A 71 -8.38 -7.45 -3.08
C ASN A 71 -8.49 -5.93 -3.19
N LEU A 72 -7.56 -5.29 -3.89
CA LEU A 72 -7.62 -3.84 -4.12
C LEU A 72 -8.81 -3.47 -4.99
N ILE A 73 -9.06 -4.23 -6.05
CA ILE A 73 -10.20 -4.01 -6.94
C ILE A 73 -11.51 -4.17 -6.16
N PHE A 74 -11.60 -5.22 -5.35
CA PHE A 74 -12.77 -5.46 -4.51
C PHE A 74 -13.00 -4.30 -3.53
N TYR A 75 -11.95 -3.91 -2.81
CA TYR A 75 -12.03 -2.87 -1.81
C TYR A 75 -12.44 -1.52 -2.43
N LYS A 76 -11.94 -1.22 -3.61
CA LYS A 76 -12.32 0.01 -4.32
C LYS A 76 -13.81 0.05 -4.66
N LYS A 77 -14.44 -1.10 -4.89
CA LYS A 77 -15.88 -1.16 -5.19
C LYS A 77 -16.75 -0.88 -3.98
N ILE A 78 -16.27 -1.21 -2.78
CA ILE A 78 -17.07 -1.09 -1.56
C ILE A 78 -16.68 0.11 -0.71
N SER A 79 -15.66 0.86 -1.11
CA SER A 79 -15.16 2.00 -0.36
C SER A 79 -15.14 3.25 -1.23
N ALA A 80 -14.82 4.38 -0.63
CA ALA A 80 -14.68 5.64 -1.34
C ALA A 80 -13.27 5.83 -1.93
N SER A 81 -12.41 4.81 -1.87
CA SER A 81 -11.05 4.92 -2.39
C SER A 81 -11.04 4.98 -3.91
N ARG A 82 -10.25 5.89 -4.46
CA ARG A 82 -10.10 6.07 -5.91
C ARG A 82 -8.88 5.36 -6.45
N GLU A 83 -7.90 5.15 -5.59
CA GLU A 83 -6.60 4.58 -5.95
C GLU A 83 -6.30 3.38 -5.08
N GLY A 84 -5.43 2.51 -5.57
CA GLY A 84 -4.87 1.42 -4.80
C GLY A 84 -3.41 1.29 -5.13
N ILE A 85 -2.62 0.83 -4.17
CA ILE A 85 -1.17 0.73 -4.31
C ILE A 85 -0.73 -0.70 -4.01
N VAL A 86 0.17 -1.22 -4.85
CA VAL A 86 0.92 -2.42 -4.54
C VAL A 86 2.38 -2.00 -4.31
N LEU A 87 2.93 -2.36 -3.16
CA LEU A 87 4.35 -2.19 -2.86
C LEU A 87 5.06 -3.53 -3.02
N TYR A 88 6.16 -3.53 -3.75
CA TYR A 88 6.86 -4.78 -4.07
C TYR A 88 8.39 -4.59 -4.02
N SER A 89 9.13 -5.66 -4.26
CA SER A 89 10.60 -5.65 -4.23
C SER A 89 11.24 -5.38 -5.58
N GLY A 90 10.46 -5.08 -6.60
CA GLY A 90 10.97 -4.76 -7.93
C GLY A 90 11.49 -3.33 -8.03
N ASP A 91 11.92 -2.96 -9.22
CA ASP A 91 12.64 -1.71 -9.45
C ASP A 91 11.84 -0.66 -10.23
N SER A 92 10.72 -1.04 -10.83
CA SER A 92 9.98 -0.14 -11.72
C SER A 92 8.64 0.29 -11.15
N ILE A 93 8.27 1.53 -11.43
CA ILE A 93 6.94 2.06 -11.14
C ILE A 93 6.04 1.69 -12.30
N GLN A 94 4.86 1.14 -12.00
CA GLN A 94 3.88 0.75 -13.01
C GLN A 94 2.54 1.36 -12.66
N LYS A 95 1.89 1.96 -13.64
CA LYS A 95 0.53 2.48 -13.49
C LYS A 95 -0.41 1.62 -14.34
N ARG A 96 -1.42 1.06 -13.68
CA ARG A 96 -2.39 0.18 -14.34
C ARG A 96 -3.65 0.96 -14.68
N THR A 97 -4.41 0.47 -15.66
CA THR A 97 -5.63 1.13 -16.14
C THR A 97 -6.78 1.10 -15.14
N ASN A 98 -6.71 0.21 -14.16
CA ASN A 98 -7.76 0.04 -13.15
C ASN A 98 -7.60 0.98 -11.92
N GLY A 99 -6.75 1.99 -12.00
CA GLY A 99 -6.51 2.91 -10.89
C GLY A 99 -5.54 2.35 -9.85
N ILE A 100 -4.85 1.27 -10.15
CA ILE A 100 -3.86 0.67 -9.25
C ILE A 100 -2.46 1.00 -9.77
N SER A 101 -1.60 1.44 -8.86
CA SER A 101 -0.19 1.69 -9.16
C SER A 101 0.68 0.72 -8.39
N VAL A 102 1.79 0.33 -9.00
CA VAL A 102 2.78 -0.56 -8.39
C VAL A 102 4.05 0.23 -8.18
N TYR A 103 4.56 0.24 -6.96
CA TYR A 103 5.77 0.98 -6.62
C TYR A 103 6.80 0.08 -5.94
N PRO A 104 8.08 0.26 -6.24
CA PRO A 104 9.12 -0.24 -5.35
C PRO A 104 8.90 0.31 -3.95
N TRP A 105 8.89 -0.53 -2.93
CA TRP A 105 8.50 -0.12 -1.58
C TRP A 105 9.41 1.00 -1.03
N ARG A 106 10.70 0.96 -1.36
CA ARG A 106 11.66 1.98 -0.88
C ARG A 106 11.37 3.36 -1.47
N ILE A 107 11.05 3.39 -2.76
CA ILE A 107 10.69 4.64 -3.44
C ILE A 107 9.43 5.23 -2.80
N PHE A 108 8.41 4.39 -2.65
CA PHE A 108 7.15 4.84 -2.06
C PHE A 108 7.36 5.39 -0.64
N CYS A 109 8.03 4.63 0.23
CA CYS A 109 8.21 5.04 1.62
C CYS A 109 9.06 6.31 1.77
N SER A 110 10.01 6.54 0.88
CA SER A 110 10.88 7.71 0.95
C SER A 110 10.32 8.96 0.28
N GLN A 111 9.37 8.80 -0.63
CA GLN A 111 8.83 9.89 -1.44
C GLN A 111 7.34 10.16 -1.20
N ILE A 112 6.78 9.53 -0.20
CA ILE A 112 5.38 9.72 0.14
C ILE A 112 5.17 11.13 0.69
N THR A 113 4.26 11.90 0.08
CA THR A 113 3.91 13.23 0.53
C THR A 113 2.40 13.40 0.54
N PHE A 114 1.93 14.32 1.36
CA PHE A 114 0.51 14.71 1.41
C PHE A 114 0.39 16.10 0.82
N LYS A 115 -0.55 16.28 -0.05
CA LYS A 115 -0.79 17.57 -0.69
C LYS A 115 -2.29 17.83 -0.80
N ASP A 116 -2.71 19.00 -0.32
CA ASP A 116 -4.09 19.50 -0.45
C ASP A 116 -5.14 18.53 0.09
N ASP A 117 -4.94 18.01 1.31
CA ASP A 117 -5.84 17.05 1.97
C ASP A 117 -5.98 15.72 1.21
N ARG A 118 -5.16 15.48 0.19
CA ARG A 118 -5.11 14.19 -0.47
C ARG A 118 -4.03 13.34 0.17
N ILE A 119 -4.35 12.06 0.35
CA ILE A 119 -3.33 11.09 0.64
C ILE A 119 -2.57 10.89 -0.65
N LEU A 120 -1.35 11.36 -0.68
CA LEU A 120 -0.30 10.88 -1.55
C LEU A 120 -0.19 11.36 -2.96
N THR A 121 0.91 11.97 -3.16
CA THR A 121 1.66 11.83 -4.41
C THR A 121 3.07 11.34 -4.07
N VAL A 122 3.50 10.30 -4.76
CA VAL A 122 4.93 10.01 -4.86
C VAL A 122 5.48 11.10 -5.77
N THR A 123 6.34 11.96 -5.24
CA THR A 123 6.96 12.98 -6.05
C THR A 123 7.83 12.33 -7.12
N SER A 124 7.44 12.52 -8.37
CA SER A 124 8.24 12.06 -9.49
C SER A 124 9.37 13.05 -9.70
N GLU A 125 10.56 12.56 -9.53
CA GLU A 125 11.75 13.22 -10.06
C GLU A 125 12.56 12.25 -10.85
#